data_752ccc9d42fd478800f9baa241764a0f
#
_entry.id   752ccc9d42fd478800f9baa241764a0f
#
_cell.length_a   1.000
_cell.length_b   1.000
_cell.length_c   1.000
_cell.angle_alpha   90.00
_cell.angle_beta   90.00
_cell.angle_gamma   90.00
#
_symmetry.space_group_name_H-M   'P 1'
#
loop_
_entity.id
_entity.type
_entity.pdbx_description
1 polymer ?
#
loop_
_entity_poly.entity_id
_entity_poly.type
_entity_poly.pdbx_seq_one_letter_code
_entity_poly.pdbx_strand_id
1 'polypeptide(L)'
;MRALLAQTPDEVTAGNDEMALAAHTYPGFVIPACQVNTNFPGDAIAELRRCREALGMVWLGELCGYIGGYSYTTTAFGDVLHLATELDMVVQMHNDSASDMARLCADFPQTTFVLAHIGDSPEEVEKRIGLAARFPNLSLDICGHGYQRMGVLELAVHRAGSGRVLFGSDYTINDPAGVIARIQAADFDAETKAGLLGGNLSCLLNEHGWKD
;
A
#
# COMPACT_ATOMS: atom_id res chain seq x y z
N MET A 1 1.46 -5.83 -12.63
CA MET A 1 2.29 -7.01 -12.33
C MET A 1 3.72 -6.90 -12.90
N ARG A 2 3.96 -6.41 -14.12
CA ARG A 2 5.33 -6.27 -14.67
C ARG A 2 6.24 -5.40 -13.80
N ALA A 3 5.79 -4.23 -13.37
CA ALA A 3 6.60 -3.33 -12.55
C ALA A 3 7.03 -3.94 -11.21
N LEU A 4 6.17 -4.76 -10.58
CA LEU A 4 6.50 -5.47 -9.33
C LEU A 4 7.66 -6.46 -9.49
N LEU A 5 7.76 -7.11 -10.65
CA LEU A 5 8.80 -8.10 -10.96
C LEU A 5 10.03 -7.51 -11.66
N ALA A 6 10.03 -6.19 -11.86
CA ALA A 6 11.08 -5.48 -12.60
C ALA A 6 12.40 -5.50 -11.82
N GLN A 7 13.48 -5.87 -12.51
CA GLN A 7 14.83 -5.96 -11.94
C GLN A 7 15.76 -4.87 -12.46
N THR A 8 15.38 -4.18 -13.54
CA THR A 8 16.16 -3.12 -14.17
C THR A 8 15.35 -1.82 -14.23
N PRO A 9 16.00 -0.64 -14.34
CA PRO A 9 15.31 0.63 -14.49
C PRO A 9 14.36 0.67 -15.70
N ASP A 10 14.76 0.12 -16.83
CA ASP A 10 13.94 0.08 -18.05
C ASP A 10 12.68 -0.76 -17.86
N GLU A 11 12.77 -1.89 -17.13
CA GLU A 11 11.62 -2.73 -16.83
C GLU A 11 10.67 -2.03 -15.85
N VAL A 12 11.19 -1.28 -14.86
CA VAL A 12 10.40 -0.47 -13.93
C VAL A 12 9.62 0.59 -14.71
N THR A 13 10.32 1.37 -15.55
CA THR A 13 9.71 2.40 -16.39
C THR A 13 8.63 1.84 -17.30
N ALA A 14 8.91 0.73 -17.99
CA ALA A 14 7.93 0.08 -18.87
C ALA A 14 6.68 -0.41 -18.10
N GLY A 15 6.85 -0.93 -16.88
CA GLY A 15 5.73 -1.35 -16.03
C GLY A 15 4.88 -0.18 -15.54
N ASN A 16 5.50 0.94 -15.17
CA ASN A 16 4.79 2.16 -14.80
C ASN A 16 4.03 2.77 -15.99
N ASP A 17 4.61 2.73 -17.19
CA ASP A 17 3.94 3.17 -18.42
C ASP A 17 2.71 2.29 -18.75
N GLU A 18 2.80 0.97 -18.55
CA GLU A 18 1.65 0.07 -18.68
C GLU A 18 0.53 0.46 -17.71
N MET A 19 0.85 0.80 -16.47
CA MET A 19 -0.16 1.23 -15.49
C MET A 19 -0.78 2.57 -15.86
N ALA A 20 0.01 3.53 -16.34
CA ALA A 20 -0.50 4.80 -16.85
C ALA A 20 -1.44 4.58 -18.05
N LEU A 21 -1.06 3.72 -18.98
CA LEU A 21 -1.89 3.36 -20.13
C LEU A 21 -3.20 2.70 -19.71
N ALA A 22 -3.15 1.78 -18.74
CA ALA A 22 -4.35 1.13 -18.22
C ALA A 22 -5.31 2.13 -17.60
N ALA A 23 -4.80 3.07 -16.78
CA ALA A 23 -5.61 4.13 -16.17
C ALA A 23 -6.23 5.07 -17.24
N HIS A 24 -5.46 5.41 -18.28
CA HIS A 24 -5.96 6.20 -19.38
C HIS A 24 -7.02 5.45 -20.21
N THR A 25 -6.88 4.15 -20.36
CA THR A 25 -7.81 3.30 -21.15
C THR A 25 -9.12 3.05 -20.38
N TYR A 26 -9.04 2.95 -19.05
CA TYR A 26 -10.17 2.64 -18.17
C TYR A 26 -10.32 3.69 -17.08
N PRO A 27 -10.65 4.96 -17.43
CA PRO A 27 -10.74 6.06 -16.46
C PRO A 27 -11.84 5.78 -15.42
N GLY A 28 -11.54 6.12 -14.16
CA GLY A 28 -12.42 5.86 -13.02
C GLY A 28 -12.51 4.39 -12.59
N PHE A 29 -11.89 3.46 -13.36
CA PHE A 29 -11.86 2.03 -13.04
C PHE A 29 -10.47 1.56 -12.59
N VAL A 30 -9.41 2.11 -13.18
CA VAL A 30 -8.02 1.80 -12.83
C VAL A 30 -7.38 3.01 -12.20
N ILE A 31 -6.90 2.87 -10.98
CA ILE A 31 -6.08 3.85 -10.28
C ILE A 31 -4.63 3.36 -10.36
N PRO A 32 -3.73 4.11 -11.03
CA PRO A 32 -2.37 3.64 -11.24
C PRO A 32 -1.52 3.81 -9.98
N ALA A 33 -0.74 2.77 -9.67
CA ALA A 33 0.33 2.83 -8.70
C ALA A 33 1.68 2.65 -9.39
N CYS A 34 2.73 3.34 -8.93
CA CYS A 34 4.05 3.21 -9.48
C CYS A 34 4.96 2.33 -8.63
N GLN A 35 6.03 1.87 -9.27
CA GLN A 35 7.11 1.12 -8.64
C GLN A 35 8.45 1.82 -8.86
N VAL A 36 9.40 1.56 -7.95
CA VAL A 36 10.81 1.93 -8.10
C VAL A 36 11.70 0.81 -7.56
N ASN A 37 12.96 0.75 -8.03
CA ASN A 37 13.95 -0.18 -7.50
C ASN A 37 15.15 0.59 -6.96
N THR A 38 15.31 0.61 -5.63
CA THR A 38 16.34 1.39 -4.94
C THR A 38 17.75 0.82 -5.07
N ASN A 39 17.94 -0.32 -5.74
CA ASN A 39 19.26 -0.77 -6.18
C ASN A 39 19.87 0.17 -7.26
N PHE A 40 19.02 1.00 -7.89
CA PHE A 40 19.39 2.02 -8.88
C PHE A 40 18.93 3.41 -8.37
N PRO A 41 19.65 4.01 -7.40
CA PRO A 41 19.14 5.17 -6.66
C PRO A 41 18.77 6.37 -7.54
N GLY A 42 19.62 6.69 -8.53
CA GLY A 42 19.37 7.82 -9.44
C GLY A 42 18.13 7.61 -10.32
N ASP A 43 17.98 6.39 -10.86
CA ASP A 43 16.83 6.04 -11.68
C ASP A 43 15.54 5.97 -10.84
N ALA A 44 15.61 5.43 -9.61
CA ALA A 44 14.48 5.36 -8.70
C ALA A 44 13.91 6.76 -8.38
N ILE A 45 14.77 7.72 -8.09
CA ILE A 45 14.39 9.12 -7.83
C ILE A 45 13.80 9.79 -9.07
N ALA A 46 14.44 9.62 -10.22
CA ALA A 46 13.96 10.20 -11.48
C ALA A 46 12.60 9.62 -11.88
N GLU A 47 12.45 8.31 -11.75
CA GLU A 47 11.22 7.61 -12.11
C GLU A 47 10.06 7.96 -11.15
N LEU A 48 10.31 8.01 -9.84
CA LEU A 48 9.28 8.41 -8.88
C LEU A 48 8.74 9.81 -9.18
N ARG A 49 9.64 10.77 -9.46
CA ARG A 49 9.27 12.12 -9.86
C ARG A 49 8.47 12.13 -11.15
N ARG A 50 8.89 11.38 -12.16
CA ARG A 50 8.18 11.24 -13.45
C ARG A 50 6.77 10.70 -13.23
N CYS A 51 6.62 9.64 -12.43
CA CYS A 51 5.32 9.03 -12.15
C CYS A 51 4.36 10.02 -11.49
N ARG A 52 4.84 10.81 -10.54
CA ARG A 52 4.00 11.81 -9.87
C ARG A 52 3.69 13.01 -10.75
N GLU A 53 4.72 13.64 -11.34
CA GLU A 53 4.60 14.93 -12.02
C GLU A 53 4.05 14.81 -13.45
N ALA A 54 4.46 13.77 -14.19
CA ALA A 54 4.07 13.58 -15.58
C ALA A 54 2.89 12.61 -15.77
N LEU A 55 2.76 11.59 -14.92
CA LEU A 55 1.72 10.57 -15.03
C LEU A 55 0.61 10.71 -13.98
N GLY A 56 0.72 11.65 -13.03
CA GLY A 56 -0.30 11.95 -12.03
C GLY A 56 -0.53 10.85 -10.98
N MET A 57 0.39 9.91 -10.83
CA MET A 57 0.28 8.82 -9.86
C MET A 57 0.47 9.34 -8.45
N VAL A 58 -0.40 8.93 -7.53
CA VAL A 58 -0.36 9.33 -6.11
C VAL A 58 0.05 8.19 -5.18
N TRP A 59 0.28 6.99 -5.72
CA TRP A 59 0.54 5.77 -4.97
C TRP A 59 1.85 5.13 -5.41
N LEU A 60 2.77 4.96 -4.46
CA LEU A 60 4.02 4.23 -4.64
C LEU A 60 3.88 2.85 -4.00
N GLY A 61 3.94 1.81 -4.79
CA GLY A 61 3.87 0.42 -4.29
C GLY A 61 2.82 -0.45 -5.00
N GLU A 62 2.64 -1.68 -4.56
CA GLU A 62 3.24 -2.30 -3.37
C GLU A 62 4.75 -2.48 -3.54
N LEU A 63 5.54 -1.90 -2.66
CA LEU A 63 6.98 -2.09 -2.66
C LEU A 63 7.34 -3.44 -2.01
N CYS A 64 7.93 -4.34 -2.79
CA CYS A 64 8.34 -5.68 -2.37
C CYS A 64 9.85 -5.83 -2.44
N GLY A 65 10.56 -5.45 -1.36
CA GLY A 65 12.02 -5.50 -1.29
C GLY A 65 12.58 -6.90 -1.56
N TYR A 66 11.88 -7.96 -1.11
CA TYR A 66 12.29 -9.35 -1.33
C TYR A 66 12.20 -9.77 -2.81
N ILE A 67 11.31 -9.17 -3.61
CA ILE A 67 11.22 -9.40 -5.06
C ILE A 67 12.25 -8.53 -5.79
N GLY A 68 12.30 -7.24 -5.45
CA GLY A 68 13.21 -6.28 -6.11
C GLY A 68 14.67 -6.41 -5.68
N GLY A 69 14.96 -7.24 -4.68
CA GLY A 69 16.33 -7.48 -4.18
C GLY A 69 16.92 -6.28 -3.44
N TYR A 70 16.10 -5.38 -2.88
CA TYR A 70 16.54 -4.21 -2.13
C TYR A 70 16.08 -4.24 -0.67
N SER A 71 16.75 -3.47 0.17
CA SER A 71 16.43 -3.36 1.59
C SER A 71 15.79 -2.01 1.92
N TYR A 72 14.80 -2.04 2.83
CA TYR A 72 14.14 -0.86 3.37
C TYR A 72 15.00 -0.05 4.36
N THR A 73 16.21 -0.54 4.68
CA THR A 73 17.12 0.07 5.65
C THR A 73 18.26 0.84 5.02
N THR A 74 18.31 0.93 3.69
CA THR A 74 19.36 1.64 2.95
C THR A 74 19.10 3.14 2.87
N THR A 75 20.16 3.93 2.72
CA THR A 75 20.05 5.38 2.46
C THR A 75 19.25 5.65 1.19
N ALA A 76 19.49 4.87 0.14
CA ALA A 76 18.75 5.00 -1.13
C ALA A 76 17.23 4.82 -0.97
N PHE A 77 16.80 3.91 -0.09
CA PHE A 77 15.38 3.78 0.23
C PHE A 77 14.87 4.99 1.04
N GLY A 78 15.67 5.49 1.97
CA GLY A 78 15.38 6.73 2.69
C GLY A 78 15.20 7.93 1.77
N ASP A 79 16.05 8.08 0.75
CA ASP A 79 15.97 9.15 -0.24
C ASP A 79 14.67 9.07 -1.07
N VAL A 80 14.24 7.85 -1.42
CA VAL A 80 12.94 7.61 -2.07
C VAL A 80 11.78 8.00 -1.16
N LEU A 81 11.83 7.67 0.14
CA LEU A 81 10.79 8.07 1.09
C LEU A 81 10.74 9.59 1.30
N HIS A 82 11.89 10.26 1.37
CA HIS A 82 11.93 11.73 1.42
C HIS A 82 11.24 12.35 0.21
N LEU A 83 11.56 11.86 -0.99
CA LEU A 83 10.92 12.35 -2.21
C LEU A 83 9.42 12.00 -2.25
N ALA A 84 9.01 10.78 -1.86
CA ALA A 84 7.60 10.41 -1.81
C ALA A 84 6.80 11.31 -0.87
N THR A 85 7.40 11.69 0.28
CA THR A 85 6.80 12.64 1.22
C THR A 85 6.69 14.04 0.62
N GLU A 86 7.76 14.53 -0.03
CA GLU A 86 7.78 15.85 -0.72
C GLU A 86 6.70 15.92 -1.81
N LEU A 87 6.51 14.83 -2.54
CA LEU A 87 5.54 14.69 -3.62
C LEU A 87 4.12 14.35 -3.15
N ASP A 88 3.91 14.26 -1.85
CA ASP A 88 2.61 13.90 -1.23
C ASP A 88 2.04 12.59 -1.80
N MET A 89 2.84 11.51 -1.72
CA MET A 89 2.45 10.18 -2.19
C MET A 89 2.20 9.21 -1.04
N VAL A 90 1.21 8.34 -1.21
CA VAL A 90 1.01 7.18 -0.34
C VAL A 90 2.07 6.12 -0.66
N VAL A 91 2.66 5.53 0.38
CA VAL A 91 3.68 4.48 0.24
C VAL A 91 3.16 3.15 0.78
N GLN A 92 2.86 2.21 -0.11
CA GLN A 92 2.47 0.85 0.26
C GLN A 92 3.67 -0.09 0.22
N MET A 93 3.79 -0.90 1.26
CA MET A 93 4.95 -1.77 1.45
C MET A 93 4.55 -3.17 1.89
N HIS A 94 5.21 -4.17 1.29
CA HIS A 94 5.31 -5.51 1.86
C HIS A 94 6.50 -5.56 2.80
N ASN A 95 6.27 -5.53 4.08
CA ASN A 95 7.36 -5.53 5.07
C ASN A 95 7.07 -6.52 6.20
N ASP A 96 7.89 -7.57 6.30
CA ASP A 96 7.75 -8.61 7.33
C ASP A 96 8.46 -8.24 8.63
N SER A 97 9.33 -7.21 8.61
CA SER A 97 10.01 -6.70 9.78
C SER A 97 9.18 -5.63 10.49
N ALA A 98 8.52 -6.03 11.58
CA ALA A 98 7.78 -5.09 12.42
C ALA A 98 8.67 -3.97 13.02
N SER A 99 9.95 -4.28 13.31
CA SER A 99 10.90 -3.29 13.81
C SER A 99 11.29 -2.27 12.75
N ASP A 100 11.49 -2.71 11.50
CA ASP A 100 11.81 -1.78 10.41
C ASP A 100 10.61 -0.91 10.08
N MET A 101 9.39 -1.48 10.05
CA MET A 101 8.17 -0.70 9.82
C MET A 101 7.96 0.34 10.93
N ALA A 102 8.17 -0.04 12.20
CA ALA A 102 8.07 0.89 13.32
C ALA A 102 9.07 2.05 13.20
N ARG A 103 10.32 1.75 12.78
CA ARG A 103 11.35 2.76 12.55
C ARG A 103 10.97 3.69 11.40
N LEU A 104 10.53 3.14 10.25
CA LEU A 104 10.11 3.95 9.10
C LEU A 104 8.95 4.90 9.46
N CYS A 105 7.93 4.41 10.17
CA CYS A 105 6.83 5.26 10.62
C CYS A 105 7.28 6.38 11.57
N ALA A 106 8.27 6.11 12.43
CA ALA A 106 8.80 7.09 13.37
C ALA A 106 9.72 8.11 12.69
N ASP A 107 10.58 7.66 11.76
CA ASP A 107 11.55 8.51 11.07
C ASP A 107 10.89 9.38 9.98
N PHE A 108 9.76 8.92 9.42
CA PHE A 108 8.99 9.62 8.38
C PHE A 108 7.55 9.90 8.83
N PRO A 109 7.32 10.73 9.86
CA PRO A 109 5.98 10.92 10.44
C PRO A 109 5.00 11.65 9.50
N GLN A 110 5.50 12.28 8.44
CA GLN A 110 4.68 12.98 7.43
C GLN A 110 4.33 12.06 6.23
N THR A 111 4.97 10.90 6.11
CA THR A 111 4.67 9.94 5.05
C THR A 111 3.45 9.11 5.44
N THR A 112 2.49 8.99 4.54
CA THR A 112 1.36 8.06 4.69
C THR A 112 1.79 6.68 4.23
N PHE A 113 1.84 5.74 5.16
CA PHE A 113 2.17 4.35 4.89
C PHE A 113 0.94 3.45 4.85
N VAL A 114 1.00 2.45 3.98
CA VAL A 114 0.08 1.30 3.97
C VAL A 114 0.90 0.03 4.07
N LEU A 115 0.67 -0.75 5.13
CA LEU A 115 1.28 -2.06 5.28
C LEU A 115 0.40 -3.10 4.60
N ALA A 116 0.93 -3.70 3.54
CA ALA A 116 0.26 -4.77 2.82
C ALA A 116 0.12 -6.01 3.71
N HIS A 117 -1.03 -6.67 3.61
CA HIS A 117 -1.40 -7.88 4.32
C HIS A 117 -1.61 -7.71 5.83
N ILE A 118 -2.64 -8.35 6.34
CA ILE A 118 -2.94 -8.31 7.79
C ILE A 118 -2.14 -9.34 8.59
N GLY A 119 -1.48 -10.30 7.89
CA GLY A 119 -0.62 -11.33 8.47
C GLY A 119 -1.21 -12.74 8.46
N ASP A 120 -0.34 -13.74 8.34
CA ASP A 120 -0.71 -15.15 8.19
C ASP A 120 -0.84 -15.90 9.52
N SER A 121 -0.02 -15.57 10.48
CA SER A 121 -0.03 -16.17 11.82
C SER A 121 -0.69 -15.24 12.84
N PRO A 122 -1.20 -15.77 13.97
CA PRO A 122 -1.71 -14.94 15.05
C PRO A 122 -0.68 -13.92 15.57
N GLU A 123 0.60 -14.30 15.57
CA GLU A 123 1.70 -13.43 16.02
C GLU A 123 1.92 -12.26 15.05
N GLU A 124 1.90 -12.51 13.75
CA GLU A 124 2.02 -11.46 12.73
C GLU A 124 0.82 -10.52 12.74
N VAL A 125 -0.39 -11.07 12.81
CA VAL A 125 -1.64 -10.29 12.94
C VAL A 125 -1.56 -9.33 14.12
N GLU A 126 -1.14 -9.82 15.30
CA GLU A 126 -1.01 -9.01 16.50
C GLU A 126 0.03 -7.90 16.32
N LYS A 127 1.20 -8.22 15.74
CA LYS A 127 2.26 -7.24 15.47
C LYS A 127 1.82 -6.17 14.48
N ARG A 128 1.21 -6.55 13.35
CA ARG A 128 0.80 -5.63 12.28
C ARG A 128 -0.33 -4.71 12.74
N ILE A 129 -1.36 -5.25 13.39
CA ILE A 129 -2.44 -4.46 13.99
C ILE A 129 -1.89 -3.54 15.10
N GLY A 130 -0.95 -4.04 15.91
CA GLY A 130 -0.29 -3.26 16.95
C GLY A 130 0.51 -2.08 16.40
N LEU A 131 1.17 -2.24 15.24
CA LEU A 131 1.85 -1.15 14.54
C LEU A 131 0.86 -0.07 14.09
N ALA A 132 -0.22 -0.46 13.40
CA ALA A 132 -1.22 0.50 12.94
C ALA A 132 -1.94 1.20 14.10
N ALA A 133 -2.15 0.53 15.24
CA ALA A 133 -2.69 1.15 16.45
C ALA A 133 -1.73 2.19 17.05
N ARG A 134 -0.42 1.97 16.93
CA ARG A 134 0.63 2.84 17.50
C ARG A 134 0.96 4.04 16.62
N PHE A 135 1.00 3.87 15.30
CA PHE A 135 1.46 4.89 14.37
C PHE A 135 0.29 5.46 13.58
N PRO A 136 -0.04 6.77 13.77
CA PRO A 136 -1.18 7.39 13.10
C PRO A 136 -1.00 7.50 11.56
N ASN A 137 0.23 7.48 11.08
CA ASN A 137 0.59 7.52 9.67
C ASN A 137 0.67 6.14 9.00
N LEU A 138 0.16 5.08 9.65
CA LEU A 138 0.15 3.72 9.14
C LEU A 138 -1.28 3.18 9.03
N SER A 139 -1.68 2.81 7.83
CA SER A 139 -2.89 2.03 7.54
C SER A 139 -2.53 0.57 7.24
N LEU A 140 -3.51 -0.32 7.39
CA LEU A 140 -3.41 -1.74 7.03
C LEU A 140 -4.28 -2.01 5.82
N ASP A 141 -3.78 -2.80 4.91
CA ASP A 141 -4.60 -3.40 3.88
C ASP A 141 -4.88 -4.89 4.24
N ILE A 142 -6.07 -5.36 3.90
CA ILE A 142 -6.52 -6.71 4.24
C ILE A 142 -6.29 -7.71 3.10
N CYS A 143 -5.47 -7.36 2.13
CA CYS A 143 -5.15 -8.24 1.00
C CYS A 143 -4.35 -9.48 1.44
N GLY A 144 -4.17 -10.41 0.51
CA GLY A 144 -3.37 -11.61 0.75
C GLY A 144 -4.05 -12.59 1.70
N HIS A 145 -3.38 -12.85 2.81
CA HIS A 145 -3.82 -13.83 3.79
C HIS A 145 -4.28 -13.20 5.10
N GLY A 146 -4.93 -13.97 5.95
CA GLY A 146 -5.31 -13.61 7.32
C GLY A 146 -6.71 -13.02 7.47
N TYR A 147 -7.23 -12.29 6.49
CA TYR A 147 -8.56 -11.69 6.56
C TYR A 147 -9.70 -12.72 6.75
N GLN A 148 -9.50 -13.97 6.31
CA GLN A 148 -10.46 -15.08 6.43
C GLN A 148 -10.61 -15.56 7.88
N ARG A 149 -9.64 -15.28 8.74
CA ARG A 149 -9.68 -15.72 10.13
C ARG A 149 -10.78 -14.98 10.89
N MET A 150 -11.57 -15.75 11.65
CA MET A 150 -12.63 -15.19 12.48
C MET A 150 -12.04 -14.20 13.49
N GLY A 151 -12.64 -13.01 13.59
CA GLY A 151 -12.27 -11.97 14.56
C GLY A 151 -11.10 -11.07 14.13
N VAL A 152 -10.37 -11.39 13.06
CA VAL A 152 -9.18 -10.60 12.65
C VAL A 152 -9.58 -9.22 12.11
N LEU A 153 -10.60 -9.12 11.27
CA LEU A 153 -11.10 -7.82 10.78
C LEU A 153 -11.65 -6.97 11.93
N GLU A 154 -12.41 -7.59 12.81
CA GLU A 154 -12.99 -6.95 13.97
C GLU A 154 -11.90 -6.43 14.92
N LEU A 155 -10.83 -7.20 15.12
CA LEU A 155 -9.68 -6.79 15.92
C LEU A 155 -8.94 -5.61 15.26
N ALA A 156 -8.72 -5.65 13.94
CA ALA A 156 -8.06 -4.59 13.20
C ALA A 156 -8.84 -3.27 13.29
N VAL A 157 -10.14 -3.31 13.02
CA VAL A 157 -11.03 -2.14 13.12
C VAL A 157 -11.07 -1.58 14.54
N HIS A 158 -11.17 -2.47 15.55
CA HIS A 158 -11.23 -2.03 16.94
C HIS A 158 -9.92 -1.35 17.40
N ARG A 159 -8.76 -1.87 17.01
CA ARG A 159 -7.47 -1.40 17.51
C ARG A 159 -6.83 -0.32 16.66
N ALA A 160 -6.87 -0.44 15.33
CA ALA A 160 -6.32 0.54 14.41
C ALA A 160 -7.27 1.68 14.09
N GLY A 161 -8.58 1.47 14.26
CA GLY A 161 -9.64 2.39 13.83
C GLY A 161 -10.19 2.02 12.46
N SER A 162 -11.51 2.16 12.28
CA SER A 162 -12.21 1.77 11.05
C SER A 162 -11.68 2.44 9.78
N GLY A 163 -11.29 3.72 9.86
CA GLY A 163 -10.79 4.48 8.72
C GLY A 163 -9.38 4.11 8.26
N ARG A 164 -8.64 3.28 9.02
CA ARG A 164 -7.27 2.89 8.68
C ARG A 164 -7.12 1.42 8.25
N VAL A 165 -8.23 0.77 7.98
CA VAL A 165 -8.25 -0.59 7.41
C VAL A 165 -8.79 -0.48 5.99
N LEU A 166 -7.96 -0.85 5.00
CA LEU A 166 -8.22 -0.65 3.58
C LEU A 166 -8.60 -1.97 2.93
N PHE A 167 -9.48 -1.91 1.93
CA PHE A 167 -9.78 -3.04 1.07
C PHE A 167 -8.56 -3.42 0.23
N GLY A 168 -8.28 -4.72 0.15
CA GLY A 168 -7.36 -5.32 -0.79
C GLY A 168 -7.71 -6.79 -0.97
N SER A 169 -7.48 -7.34 -2.15
CA SER A 169 -7.67 -8.77 -2.42
C SER A 169 -6.38 -9.48 -2.78
N ASP A 170 -5.37 -8.73 -3.20
CA ASP A 170 -4.18 -9.31 -3.79
C ASP A 170 -4.54 -10.14 -5.05
N TYR A 171 -5.41 -9.56 -5.88
CA TYR A 171 -5.80 -10.19 -7.14
C TYR A 171 -4.57 -10.32 -8.06
N THR A 172 -4.25 -11.47 -8.54
CA THR A 172 -4.98 -12.72 -8.80
C THR A 172 -4.75 -13.83 -7.75
N ILE A 173 -4.15 -13.55 -6.60
CA ILE A 173 -3.92 -14.54 -5.54
C ILE A 173 -5.24 -14.90 -4.88
N ASN A 174 -6.05 -13.91 -4.53
CA ASN A 174 -7.38 -14.13 -3.98
C ASN A 174 -8.50 -13.56 -4.86
N ASP A 175 -9.66 -14.18 -4.77
CA ASP A 175 -10.88 -13.68 -5.39
C ASP A 175 -11.44 -12.51 -4.55
N PRO A 176 -11.60 -11.30 -5.14
CA PRO A 176 -12.20 -10.17 -4.44
C PRO A 176 -13.57 -10.47 -3.84
N ALA A 177 -14.34 -11.37 -4.46
CA ALA A 177 -15.66 -11.77 -3.95
C ALA A 177 -15.56 -12.39 -2.55
N GLY A 178 -14.51 -13.14 -2.25
CA GLY A 178 -14.26 -13.71 -0.92
C GLY A 178 -14.01 -12.64 0.14
N VAL A 179 -13.21 -11.62 -0.19
CA VAL A 179 -12.94 -10.48 0.71
C VAL A 179 -14.22 -9.67 0.95
N ILE A 180 -14.97 -9.37 -0.10
CA ILE A 180 -16.24 -8.66 -0.02
C ILE A 180 -17.22 -9.42 0.88
N ALA A 181 -17.40 -10.72 0.66
CA ALA A 181 -18.29 -11.55 1.45
C ALA A 181 -17.89 -11.57 2.94
N ARG A 182 -16.57 -11.62 3.24
CA ARG A 182 -16.06 -11.57 4.62
C ARG A 182 -16.38 -10.25 5.30
N ILE A 183 -16.19 -9.11 4.62
CA ILE A 183 -16.56 -7.79 5.16
C ILE A 183 -18.07 -7.70 5.38
N GLN A 184 -18.87 -8.13 4.42
CA GLN A 184 -20.33 -8.09 4.53
C GLN A 184 -20.87 -8.95 5.67
N ALA A 185 -20.23 -10.11 5.94
CA ALA A 185 -20.60 -11.02 7.02
C ALA A 185 -20.08 -10.59 8.40
N ALA A 186 -19.14 -9.63 8.47
CA ALA A 186 -18.62 -9.13 9.73
C ALA A 186 -19.68 -8.36 10.53
N ASP A 187 -19.55 -8.38 11.85
CA ASP A 187 -20.44 -7.66 12.77
C ASP A 187 -20.03 -6.18 12.90
N PHE A 188 -20.24 -5.45 11.81
CA PHE A 188 -20.00 -4.01 11.70
C PHE A 188 -21.28 -3.28 11.33
N ASP A 189 -21.37 -2.02 11.70
CA ASP A 189 -22.41 -1.12 11.16
C ASP A 189 -22.20 -0.85 9.64
N ALA A 190 -23.20 -0.24 9.03
CA ALA A 190 -23.20 0.02 7.59
C ALA A 190 -22.08 1.01 7.17
N GLU A 191 -21.77 1.99 8.00
CA GLU A 191 -20.72 2.98 7.74
C GLU A 191 -19.35 2.34 7.73
N THR A 192 -19.02 1.53 8.73
CA THR A 192 -17.77 0.77 8.79
C THR A 192 -17.61 -0.17 7.60
N LYS A 193 -18.70 -0.89 7.22
CA LYS A 193 -18.67 -1.76 6.03
C LYS A 193 -18.41 -0.98 4.75
N ALA A 194 -19.08 0.16 4.57
CA ALA A 194 -18.87 1.02 3.41
C ALA A 194 -17.42 1.56 3.35
N GLY A 195 -16.88 1.96 4.50
CA GLY A 195 -15.47 2.35 4.63
C GLY A 195 -14.52 1.26 4.18
N LEU A 196 -14.68 0.04 4.73
CA LEU A 196 -13.85 -1.12 4.41
C LEU A 196 -13.99 -1.58 2.94
N LEU A 197 -15.15 -1.41 2.32
CA LEU A 197 -15.42 -1.81 0.93
C LEU A 197 -14.87 -0.83 -0.11
N GLY A 198 -14.23 0.27 0.31
CA GLY A 198 -13.58 1.20 -0.60
C GLY A 198 -13.62 2.66 -0.14
N GLY A 199 -14.56 3.03 0.74
CA GLY A 199 -14.66 4.41 1.22
C GLY A 199 -13.39 4.93 1.87
N ASN A 200 -12.70 4.11 2.67
CA ASN A 200 -11.44 4.48 3.31
C ASN A 200 -10.34 4.75 2.29
N LEU A 201 -10.21 3.88 1.28
CA LEU A 201 -9.25 4.07 0.21
C LEU A 201 -9.55 5.32 -0.61
N SER A 202 -10.83 5.57 -0.94
CA SER A 202 -11.24 6.77 -1.65
C SER A 202 -10.91 8.05 -0.86
N CYS A 203 -11.15 8.06 0.46
CA CYS A 203 -10.75 9.18 1.32
C CYS A 203 -9.24 9.40 1.27
N LEU A 204 -8.46 8.33 1.45
CA LEU A 204 -6.99 8.39 1.44
C LEU A 204 -6.46 8.94 0.10
N LEU A 205 -6.97 8.44 -1.03
CA LEU A 205 -6.56 8.89 -2.36
C LEU A 205 -6.90 10.37 -2.60
N ASN A 206 -8.08 10.81 -2.15
CA ASN A 206 -8.50 12.21 -2.28
C ASN A 206 -7.62 13.14 -1.44
N GLU A 207 -7.20 12.73 -0.24
CA GLU A 207 -6.27 13.47 0.63
C GLU A 207 -4.92 13.71 -0.07
N HIS A 208 -4.47 12.78 -0.92
CA HIS A 208 -3.23 12.86 -1.71
C HIS A 208 -3.44 13.40 -3.13
N GLY A 209 -4.60 14.03 -3.39
CA GLY A 209 -4.85 14.76 -4.64
C GLY A 209 -5.23 13.91 -5.85
N TRP A 210 -5.60 12.64 -5.65
CA TRP A 210 -6.24 11.86 -6.71
C TRP A 210 -7.60 12.49 -7.06
N LYS A 211 -7.85 12.63 -8.36
CA LYS A 211 -9.14 13.12 -8.88
C LYS A 211 -9.62 12.14 -9.94
N ASP A 212 -10.83 11.64 -9.77
CA ASP A 212 -11.53 10.83 -10.77
C ASP A 212 -11.76 11.59 -12.08
#